data_f7b269f97d09a479ba6d47155b6484c0
#
_entry.id   f7b269f97d09a479ba6d47155b6484c0
#
_cell.length_a   1.000
_cell.length_b   1.000
_cell.length_c   1.000
_cell.angle_alpha   90.00
_cell.angle_beta   90.00
_cell.angle_gamma   90.00
#
_symmetry.space_group_name_H-M   'P 1'
#
loop_
_entity.id
_entity.type
_entity.pdbx_description
1 polymer ?
#
loop_
_entity_poly.entity_id
_entity_poly.type
_entity_poly.pdbx_seq_one_letter_code
_entity_poly.pdbx_strand_id
1 'polypeptide(L)'
;MSNEKETKVSTLDAKAKALANEEDEDTKIAKLLKNMPKWRFYSLAVLTVIWTVFQLYIKLVKPLDPWFQLPLHMCLALVVVWLYNPMVEKSKSHNKLWWIYDIFLIASSCFICWFFLSHAEQLNYRIFNVDVMTTTEVIVAVLLVINVMEAVRRVVSMSLFWVICFFLAYAWFGQYIPGLSLIHISEPTR
;
A
#
# COMPACT_ATOMS: atom_id res chain seq x y z
N MET A 1 35.65 -26.65 14.53
CA MET A 1 34.89 -26.50 15.78
C MET A 1 34.75 -25.04 16.26
N SER A 2 35.74 -24.15 16.09
CA SER A 2 35.62 -22.73 16.48
C SER A 2 34.62 -21.95 15.61
N ASN A 3 34.68 -22.05 14.28
CA ASN A 3 33.81 -21.34 13.33
C ASN A 3 32.31 -21.69 13.47
N GLU A 4 32.01 -22.91 13.85
CA GLU A 4 30.62 -23.37 13.99
C GLU A 4 29.94 -22.79 15.25
N LYS A 5 30.71 -22.56 16.31
CA LYS A 5 30.23 -21.91 17.54
C LYS A 5 30.00 -20.42 17.32
N GLU A 6 30.89 -19.72 16.60
CA GLU A 6 30.71 -18.30 16.27
C GLU A 6 29.49 -18.05 15.37
N THR A 7 29.27 -18.92 14.40
CA THR A 7 28.05 -18.83 13.52
C THR A 7 26.77 -19.06 14.34
N LYS A 8 26.75 -20.02 15.27
CA LYS A 8 25.57 -20.24 16.13
C LYS A 8 25.31 -19.10 17.09
N VAL A 9 26.33 -18.48 17.65
CA VAL A 9 26.18 -17.30 18.51
C VAL A 9 25.62 -16.13 17.73
N SER A 10 26.19 -15.84 16.56
CA SER A 10 25.70 -14.74 15.69
C SER A 10 24.23 -14.93 15.24
N THR A 11 23.80 -16.16 14.97
CA THR A 11 22.39 -16.44 14.60
C THR A 11 21.44 -16.33 15.80
N LEU A 12 21.89 -16.69 17.01
CA LEU A 12 21.12 -16.51 18.24
C LEU A 12 20.96 -15.03 18.60
N ASP A 13 22.00 -14.22 18.44
CA ASP A 13 21.97 -12.78 18.68
C ASP A 13 21.06 -12.07 17.67
N ALA A 14 21.10 -12.47 16.37
CA ALA A 14 20.21 -11.96 15.35
C ALA A 14 18.75 -12.30 15.66
N LYS A 15 18.48 -13.52 16.12
CA LYS A 15 17.13 -13.97 16.51
C LYS A 15 16.62 -13.28 17.76
N ALA A 16 17.47 -13.09 18.76
CA ALA A 16 17.11 -12.33 19.97
C ALA A 16 16.81 -10.86 19.65
N LYS A 17 17.56 -10.25 18.75
CA LYS A 17 17.31 -8.87 18.28
C LYS A 17 16.01 -8.75 17.46
N ALA A 18 15.68 -9.75 16.65
CA ALA A 18 14.42 -9.79 15.94
C ALA A 18 13.22 -9.90 16.89
N LEU A 19 13.28 -10.79 17.88
CA LEU A 19 12.25 -10.94 18.91
C LEU A 19 12.05 -9.66 19.75
N ALA A 20 13.17 -9.00 20.15
CA ALA A 20 13.09 -7.74 20.88
C ALA A 20 12.45 -6.62 20.03
N ASN A 21 12.68 -6.60 18.73
CA ASN A 21 12.02 -5.65 17.83
C ASN A 21 10.52 -5.95 17.67
N GLU A 22 10.10 -7.22 17.60
CA GLU A 22 8.69 -7.62 17.57
C GLU A 22 7.96 -7.20 18.87
N GLU A 23 8.54 -7.46 20.04
CA GLU A 23 7.95 -7.01 21.32
C GLU A 23 7.81 -5.49 21.42
N ASP A 24 8.75 -4.74 20.84
CA ASP A 24 8.70 -3.26 20.83
C ASP A 24 7.62 -2.74 19.87
N GLU A 25 7.39 -3.41 18.73
CA GLU A 25 6.31 -3.09 17.82
C GLU A 25 4.94 -3.42 18.41
N ASP A 26 4.76 -4.59 19.00
CA ASP A 26 3.52 -4.99 19.66
C ASP A 26 3.14 -4.05 20.80
N THR A 27 4.15 -3.61 21.56
CA THR A 27 3.97 -2.62 22.63
C THR A 27 3.54 -1.26 22.08
N LYS A 28 4.07 -0.83 20.94
CA LYS A 28 3.68 0.41 20.25
C LYS A 28 2.25 0.33 19.73
N ILE A 29 1.90 -0.81 19.09
CA ILE A 29 0.55 -1.06 18.59
C ILE A 29 -0.46 -1.04 19.74
N ALA A 30 -0.18 -1.74 20.84
CA ALA A 30 -1.05 -1.76 22.02
C ALA A 30 -1.26 -0.36 22.62
N LYS A 31 -0.22 0.48 22.68
CA LYS A 31 -0.31 1.87 23.14
C LYS A 31 -1.16 2.73 22.21
N LEU A 32 -0.99 2.57 20.89
CA LEU A 32 -1.78 3.29 19.89
C LEU A 32 -3.27 2.91 19.99
N LEU A 33 -3.58 1.62 20.09
CA LEU A 33 -4.95 1.13 20.25
C LEU A 33 -5.61 1.62 21.53
N LYS A 34 -4.86 1.69 22.63
CA LYS A 34 -5.36 2.16 23.93
C LYS A 34 -5.69 3.67 23.93
N ASN A 35 -4.97 4.46 23.13
CA ASN A 35 -5.16 5.90 23.05
C ASN A 35 -6.19 6.32 21.99
N MET A 36 -6.69 5.38 21.17
CA MET A 36 -7.70 5.68 20.15
C MET A 36 -9.07 5.95 20.76
N PRO A 37 -9.84 6.89 20.21
CA PRO A 37 -11.23 7.08 20.60
C PRO A 37 -12.03 5.81 20.30
N LYS A 38 -12.93 5.41 21.25
CA LYS A 38 -13.67 4.14 21.18
C LYS A 38 -14.40 3.93 19.86
N TRP A 39 -15.01 4.96 19.30
CA TRP A 39 -15.73 4.86 18.02
C TRP A 39 -14.81 4.46 16.85
N ARG A 40 -13.58 4.98 16.80
CA ARG A 40 -12.58 4.59 15.79
C ARG A 40 -12.11 3.16 15.95
N PHE A 41 -11.86 2.75 17.19
CA PHE A 41 -11.49 1.37 17.49
C PHE A 41 -12.56 0.39 17.02
N TYR A 42 -13.84 0.65 17.35
CA TYR A 42 -14.95 -0.22 16.92
C TYR A 42 -15.14 -0.20 15.40
N SER A 43 -15.06 0.96 14.73
CA SER A 43 -15.19 1.03 13.28
C SER A 43 -14.07 0.27 12.55
N LEU A 44 -12.85 0.36 13.06
CA LEU A 44 -11.69 -0.38 12.55
C LEU A 44 -11.85 -1.89 12.75
N ALA A 45 -12.25 -2.32 13.96
CA ALA A 45 -12.47 -3.72 14.28
C ALA A 45 -13.58 -4.33 13.40
N VAL A 46 -14.70 -3.66 13.25
CA VAL A 46 -15.81 -4.11 12.41
C VAL A 46 -15.38 -4.20 10.95
N LEU A 47 -14.70 -3.16 10.43
CA LEU A 47 -14.24 -3.13 9.04
C LEU A 47 -13.25 -4.25 8.75
N THR A 48 -12.28 -4.49 9.64
CA THR A 48 -11.29 -5.56 9.46
C THR A 48 -11.90 -6.94 9.55
N VAL A 49 -12.86 -7.18 10.46
CA VAL A 49 -13.57 -8.46 10.56
C VAL A 49 -14.39 -8.72 9.30
N ILE A 50 -15.20 -7.75 8.86
CA ILE A 50 -15.99 -7.86 7.61
C ILE A 50 -15.08 -8.16 6.44
N TRP A 51 -13.96 -7.44 6.33
CA TRP A 51 -13.00 -7.65 5.25
C TRP A 51 -12.37 -9.04 5.30
N THR A 52 -11.95 -9.51 6.46
CA THR A 52 -11.37 -10.85 6.63
C THR A 52 -12.35 -11.95 6.23
N VAL A 53 -13.61 -11.86 6.70
CA VAL A 53 -14.67 -12.82 6.34
C VAL A 53 -14.95 -12.79 4.84
N PHE A 54 -15.01 -11.60 4.23
CA PHE A 54 -15.20 -11.43 2.80
C PHE A 54 -14.05 -12.07 1.99
N GLN A 55 -12.79 -11.87 2.39
CA GLN A 55 -11.64 -12.47 1.74
C GLN A 55 -11.63 -14.00 1.85
N LEU A 56 -12.00 -14.53 3.01
CA LEU A 56 -12.13 -15.99 3.20
C LEU A 56 -13.24 -16.56 2.31
N TYR A 57 -14.39 -15.89 2.25
CA TYR A 57 -15.50 -16.30 1.39
C TYR A 57 -15.11 -16.36 -0.08
N ILE A 58 -14.44 -15.34 -0.60
CA ILE A 58 -13.97 -15.28 -2.01
C ILE A 58 -12.97 -16.40 -2.30
N LYS A 59 -12.09 -16.73 -1.35
CA LYS A 59 -11.06 -17.74 -1.57
C LYS A 59 -11.59 -19.18 -1.46
N LEU A 60 -12.55 -19.41 -0.58
CA LEU A 60 -13.04 -20.75 -0.27
C LEU A 60 -14.29 -21.15 -1.06
N VAL A 61 -15.18 -20.21 -1.33
CA VAL A 61 -16.52 -20.52 -1.88
C VAL A 61 -16.63 -20.13 -3.35
N LYS A 62 -16.30 -18.89 -3.70
CA LYS A 62 -16.45 -18.38 -5.07
C LYS A 62 -15.31 -17.41 -5.38
N PRO A 63 -14.33 -17.82 -6.19
CA PRO A 63 -13.27 -16.91 -6.60
C PRO A 63 -13.89 -15.75 -7.42
N LEU A 64 -13.54 -14.55 -7.04
CA LEU A 64 -13.88 -13.34 -7.77
C LEU A 64 -12.81 -13.07 -8.83
N ASP A 65 -13.21 -12.48 -9.94
CA ASP A 65 -12.29 -12.04 -10.98
C ASP A 65 -11.20 -11.12 -10.37
N PRO A 66 -9.91 -11.32 -10.69
CA PRO A 66 -8.82 -10.51 -10.18
C PRO A 66 -9.00 -9.00 -10.41
N TRP A 67 -9.62 -8.59 -11.51
CA TRP A 67 -9.89 -7.19 -11.84
C TRP A 67 -10.87 -6.51 -10.88
N PHE A 68 -11.73 -7.27 -10.20
CA PHE A 68 -12.58 -6.78 -9.12
C PHE A 68 -11.92 -6.94 -7.75
N GLN A 69 -11.26 -8.09 -7.52
CA GLN A 69 -10.72 -8.42 -6.20
C GLN A 69 -9.54 -7.52 -5.81
N LEU A 70 -8.57 -7.29 -6.72
CA LEU A 70 -7.36 -6.54 -6.41
C LEU A 70 -7.64 -5.07 -6.06
N PRO A 71 -8.40 -4.30 -6.87
CA PRO A 71 -8.72 -2.91 -6.53
C PRO A 71 -9.52 -2.79 -5.23
N LEU A 72 -10.49 -3.68 -5.00
CA LEU A 72 -11.29 -3.69 -3.79
C LEU A 72 -10.41 -3.93 -2.56
N HIS A 73 -9.51 -4.91 -2.62
CA HIS A 73 -8.56 -5.21 -1.57
C HIS A 73 -7.65 -4.01 -1.26
N MET A 74 -7.10 -3.41 -2.29
CA MET A 74 -6.19 -2.27 -2.15
C MET A 74 -6.89 -1.05 -1.55
N CYS A 75 -8.09 -0.72 -2.02
CA CYS A 75 -8.84 0.42 -1.51
C CYS A 75 -9.26 0.23 -0.05
N LEU A 76 -9.70 -0.98 0.32
CA LEU A 76 -10.01 -1.30 1.72
C LEU A 76 -8.76 -1.18 2.60
N ALA A 77 -7.60 -1.66 2.13
CA ALA A 77 -6.34 -1.50 2.85
C ALA A 77 -6.00 -0.02 3.08
N LEU A 78 -6.14 0.82 2.05
CA LEU A 78 -5.92 2.26 2.18
C LEU A 78 -6.87 2.90 3.19
N VAL A 79 -8.16 2.59 3.16
CA VAL A 79 -9.14 3.11 4.13
C VAL A 79 -8.76 2.70 5.56
N VAL A 80 -8.35 1.45 5.78
CA VAL A 80 -7.86 0.99 7.09
C VAL A 80 -6.64 1.80 7.54
N VAL A 81 -5.69 2.04 6.63
CA VAL A 81 -4.49 2.85 6.94
C VAL A 81 -4.87 4.28 7.37
N TRP A 82 -5.82 4.93 6.68
CA TRP A 82 -6.27 6.28 7.03
C TRP A 82 -7.00 6.34 8.38
N LEU A 83 -7.78 5.32 8.68
CA LEU A 83 -8.45 5.21 9.99
C LEU A 83 -7.47 4.88 11.12
N TYR A 84 -6.45 4.07 10.84
CA TYR A 84 -5.45 3.67 11.83
C TYR A 84 -4.45 4.78 12.16
N ASN A 85 -3.92 5.47 11.15
CA ASN A 85 -2.86 6.48 11.25
C ASN A 85 -3.29 7.86 10.70
N PRO A 86 -4.26 8.55 11.31
CA PRO A 86 -4.63 9.90 10.87
C PRO A 86 -3.49 10.88 11.15
N MET A 87 -3.34 11.85 10.24
CA MET A 87 -2.31 12.88 10.36
C MET A 87 -2.60 13.87 11.51
N VAL A 88 -3.86 14.02 11.87
CA VAL A 88 -4.33 14.90 12.97
C VAL A 88 -3.66 14.54 14.30
N GLU A 89 -3.47 13.25 14.59
CA GLU A 89 -2.84 12.81 15.84
C GLU A 89 -1.31 12.96 15.84
N LYS A 90 -0.67 12.89 14.66
CA LYS A 90 0.78 13.08 14.51
C LYS A 90 1.18 14.55 14.51
N SER A 91 0.28 15.46 14.13
CA SER A 91 0.55 16.88 14.12
C SER A 91 0.26 17.48 15.49
N LYS A 92 1.27 18.10 16.12
CA LYS A 92 1.11 18.88 17.35
C LYS A 92 0.24 20.14 17.15
N SER A 93 -0.05 20.48 15.90
CA SER A 93 -0.89 21.61 15.52
C SER A 93 -2.33 21.12 15.30
N HIS A 94 -3.26 21.62 16.09
CA HIS A 94 -4.71 21.32 16.02
C HIS A 94 -5.40 21.97 14.81
N ASN A 95 -4.70 22.10 13.68
CA ASN A 95 -5.21 22.76 12.49
C ASN A 95 -6.27 21.89 11.80
N LYS A 96 -7.44 22.45 11.56
CA LYS A 96 -8.54 21.83 10.79
C LYS A 96 -8.12 21.35 9.40
N LEU A 97 -7.04 21.89 8.84
CA LEU A 97 -6.47 21.51 7.55
C LEU A 97 -6.05 20.03 7.48
N TRP A 98 -5.51 19.47 8.57
CA TRP A 98 -5.11 18.06 8.61
C TRP A 98 -6.31 17.11 8.57
N TRP A 99 -7.43 17.53 9.13
CA TRP A 99 -8.68 16.79 9.07
C TRP A 99 -9.26 16.74 7.65
N ILE A 100 -9.23 17.88 6.96
CA ILE A 100 -9.66 17.98 5.55
C ILE A 100 -8.78 17.10 4.67
N TYR A 101 -7.46 17.06 4.94
CA TYR A 101 -6.52 16.22 4.19
C TYR A 101 -6.81 14.71 4.36
N ASP A 102 -7.07 14.25 5.60
CA ASP A 102 -7.41 12.86 5.86
C ASP A 102 -8.76 12.46 5.22
N ILE A 103 -9.76 13.32 5.26
CA ILE A 103 -11.04 13.11 4.58
C ILE A 103 -10.84 13.05 3.06
N PHE A 104 -10.02 13.92 2.51
CA PHE A 104 -9.69 13.90 1.08
C PHE A 104 -9.04 12.57 0.66
N LEU A 105 -8.13 12.03 1.45
CA LEU A 105 -7.50 10.73 1.16
C LEU A 105 -8.49 9.58 1.21
N ILE A 106 -9.40 9.57 2.18
CA ILE A 106 -10.47 8.57 2.26
C ILE A 106 -11.39 8.69 1.04
N ALA A 107 -11.83 9.90 0.71
CA ALA A 107 -12.69 10.14 -0.44
C ALA A 107 -12.02 9.75 -1.76
N SER A 108 -10.73 10.07 -1.93
CA SER A 108 -9.96 9.67 -3.11
C SER A 108 -9.81 8.15 -3.21
N SER A 109 -9.58 7.46 -2.10
CA SER A 109 -9.51 5.98 -2.08
C SER A 109 -10.86 5.35 -2.47
N CYS A 110 -11.98 5.89 -1.98
CA CYS A 110 -13.31 5.43 -2.35
C CYS A 110 -13.61 5.71 -3.83
N PHE A 111 -13.21 6.89 -4.34
CA PHE A 111 -13.37 7.24 -5.77
C PHE A 111 -12.56 6.30 -6.66
N ILE A 112 -11.32 6.00 -6.32
CA ILE A 112 -10.47 5.05 -7.03
C ILE A 112 -11.12 3.67 -7.05
N CYS A 113 -11.65 3.20 -5.91
CA CYS A 113 -12.35 1.93 -5.82
C CYS A 113 -13.58 1.89 -6.77
N TRP A 114 -14.41 2.90 -6.69
CA TRP A 114 -15.59 3.03 -7.56
C TRP A 114 -15.22 3.04 -9.04
N PHE A 115 -14.18 3.78 -9.42
CA PHE A 115 -13.70 3.84 -10.79
C PHE A 115 -13.27 2.46 -11.31
N PHE A 116 -12.42 1.75 -10.56
CA PHE A 116 -11.96 0.42 -10.97
C PHE A 116 -13.09 -0.60 -11.05
N LEU A 117 -14.02 -0.58 -10.09
CA LEU A 117 -15.18 -1.48 -10.10
C LEU A 117 -16.11 -1.21 -11.28
N SER A 118 -16.30 0.06 -11.63
CA SER A 118 -17.16 0.46 -12.76
C SER A 118 -16.56 0.13 -14.13
N HIS A 119 -15.22 0.10 -14.24
CA HIS A 119 -14.51 -0.13 -15.50
C HIS A 119 -13.79 -1.48 -15.55
N ALA A 120 -14.06 -2.38 -14.58
CA ALA A 120 -13.36 -3.65 -14.46
C ALA A 120 -13.45 -4.52 -15.73
N GLU A 121 -14.63 -4.59 -16.36
CA GLU A 121 -14.80 -5.33 -17.60
C GLU A 121 -13.99 -4.75 -18.75
N GLN A 122 -13.99 -3.44 -18.91
CA GLN A 122 -13.22 -2.75 -19.96
C GLN A 122 -11.72 -2.96 -19.75
N LEU A 123 -11.25 -2.88 -18.52
CA LEU A 123 -9.85 -3.10 -18.16
C LEU A 123 -9.42 -4.56 -18.39
N ASN A 124 -10.31 -5.52 -18.20
CA ASN A 124 -10.04 -6.95 -18.43
C ASN A 124 -9.81 -7.27 -19.91
N TYR A 125 -10.58 -6.64 -20.81
CA TYR A 125 -10.45 -6.85 -22.26
C TYR A 125 -9.39 -6.00 -22.93
N ARG A 126 -8.74 -5.11 -22.19
CA ARG A 126 -7.75 -4.17 -22.71
C ARG A 126 -6.46 -4.88 -23.10
N ILE A 127 -5.97 -4.57 -24.30
CA ILE A 127 -4.67 -5.03 -24.79
C ILE A 127 -3.61 -4.01 -24.38
N PHE A 128 -2.69 -4.45 -23.50
CA PHE A 128 -1.57 -3.60 -23.04
C PHE A 128 -0.73 -3.16 -24.25
N ASN A 129 -0.30 -1.90 -24.25
CA ASN A 129 0.51 -1.23 -25.27
C ASN A 129 -0.19 -0.98 -26.63
N VAL A 130 -1.44 -1.38 -26.81
CA VAL A 130 -2.22 -1.12 -28.04
C VAL A 130 -3.30 -0.08 -27.78
N ASP A 131 -4.05 -0.24 -26.70
CA ASP A 131 -5.13 0.67 -26.36
C ASP A 131 -4.62 1.94 -25.67
N VAL A 132 -5.01 3.09 -26.21
CA VAL A 132 -4.63 4.40 -25.66
C VAL A 132 -5.32 4.63 -24.32
N MET A 133 -4.53 5.07 -23.32
CA MET A 133 -5.07 5.43 -22.02
C MET A 133 -5.94 6.69 -22.10
N THR A 134 -7.13 6.60 -21.53
CA THR A 134 -7.99 7.76 -21.35
C THR A 134 -7.41 8.72 -20.31
N THR A 135 -7.59 10.01 -20.48
CA THR A 135 -7.10 11.03 -19.51
C THR A 135 -7.61 10.74 -18.09
N THR A 136 -8.83 10.25 -17.95
CA THR A 136 -9.40 9.87 -16.64
C THR A 136 -8.61 8.72 -15.99
N GLU A 137 -8.24 7.71 -16.77
CA GLU A 137 -7.43 6.58 -16.27
C GLU A 137 -6.06 7.03 -15.78
N VAL A 138 -5.42 7.95 -16.50
CA VAL A 138 -4.13 8.52 -16.09
C VAL A 138 -4.28 9.30 -14.77
N ILE A 139 -5.33 10.11 -14.62
CA ILE A 139 -5.59 10.85 -13.38
C ILE A 139 -5.81 9.88 -12.21
N VAL A 140 -6.61 8.84 -12.40
CA VAL A 140 -6.88 7.83 -11.38
C VAL A 140 -5.60 7.07 -11.01
N ALA A 141 -4.75 6.72 -11.99
CA ALA A 141 -3.47 6.06 -11.74
C ALA A 141 -2.53 6.95 -10.92
N VAL A 142 -2.43 8.23 -11.25
CA VAL A 142 -1.61 9.21 -10.48
C VAL A 142 -2.16 9.36 -9.06
N LEU A 143 -3.48 9.51 -8.90
CA LEU A 143 -4.12 9.58 -7.58
C LEU A 143 -3.83 8.31 -6.75
N LEU A 144 -3.87 7.14 -7.37
CA LEU A 144 -3.56 5.87 -6.73
C LEU A 144 -2.11 5.84 -6.23
N VAL A 145 -1.15 6.22 -7.07
CA VAL A 145 0.27 6.29 -6.69
C VAL A 145 0.46 7.24 -5.51
N ILE A 146 -0.16 8.42 -5.55
CA ILE A 146 -0.07 9.41 -4.44
C ILE A 146 -0.64 8.81 -3.15
N ASN A 147 -1.80 8.14 -3.19
CA ASN A 147 -2.40 7.50 -2.02
C ASN A 147 -1.48 6.42 -1.45
N VAL A 148 -0.92 5.55 -2.30
CA VAL A 148 -0.01 4.48 -1.85
C VAL A 148 1.28 5.06 -1.26
N MET A 149 1.86 6.07 -1.89
CA MET A 149 3.05 6.74 -1.39
C MET A 149 2.82 7.38 -0.02
N GLU A 150 1.69 8.05 0.15
CA GLU A 150 1.30 8.63 1.43
C GLU A 150 1.05 7.56 2.50
N ALA A 151 0.42 6.43 2.14
CA ALA A 151 0.23 5.30 3.04
C ALA A 151 1.58 4.71 3.51
N VAL A 152 2.52 4.49 2.59
CA VAL A 152 3.86 4.02 2.91
C VAL A 152 4.58 4.99 3.85
N ARG A 153 4.50 6.29 3.58
CA ARG A 153 5.09 7.33 4.42
C ARG A 153 4.55 7.31 5.86
N ARG A 154 3.27 6.98 6.04
CA ARG A 154 2.62 6.98 7.36
C ARG A 154 2.86 5.71 8.17
N VAL A 155 2.84 4.56 7.52
CA VAL A 155 2.84 3.24 8.18
C VAL A 155 4.24 2.66 8.28
N VAL A 156 5.04 2.85 7.24
CA VAL A 156 6.36 2.24 7.13
C VAL A 156 7.45 3.26 7.53
N SER A 157 8.67 3.00 7.21
CA SER A 157 9.80 3.90 7.49
C SER A 157 10.04 4.88 6.34
N MET A 158 10.57 6.06 6.68
CA MET A 158 11.02 7.04 5.67
C MET A 158 12.09 6.47 4.72
N SER A 159 12.86 5.49 5.17
CA SER A 159 13.85 4.81 4.33
C SER A 159 13.19 4.09 3.15
N LEU A 160 12.13 3.32 3.40
CA LEU A 160 11.39 2.62 2.34
C LEU A 160 10.70 3.60 1.39
N PHE A 161 10.17 4.69 1.91
CA PHE A 161 9.59 5.76 1.07
C PHE A 161 10.59 6.26 0.02
N TRP A 162 11.83 6.57 0.42
CA TRP A 162 12.87 7.03 -0.50
C TRP A 162 13.29 5.96 -1.51
N VAL A 163 13.34 4.69 -1.10
CA VAL A 163 13.61 3.58 -2.01
C VAL A 163 12.55 3.48 -3.10
N ILE A 164 11.26 3.56 -2.73
CA ILE A 164 10.16 3.54 -3.71
C ILE A 164 10.22 4.77 -4.62
N CYS A 165 10.47 5.97 -4.09
CA CYS A 165 10.66 7.17 -4.90
C CYS A 165 11.79 7.01 -5.94
N PHE A 166 12.90 6.40 -5.53
CA PHE A 166 14.02 6.10 -6.43
C PHE A 166 13.59 5.17 -7.58
N PHE A 167 12.89 4.08 -7.28
CA PHE A 167 12.41 3.16 -8.31
C PHE A 167 11.34 3.78 -9.21
N LEU A 168 10.46 4.62 -8.70
CA LEU A 168 9.49 5.35 -9.52
C LEU A 168 10.18 6.35 -10.44
N ALA A 169 11.17 7.08 -9.94
CA ALA A 169 11.98 7.97 -10.75
C ALA A 169 12.76 7.19 -11.82
N TYR A 170 13.35 6.05 -11.45
CA TYR A 170 14.02 5.18 -12.40
C TYR A 170 13.07 4.65 -13.49
N ALA A 171 11.86 4.23 -13.11
CA ALA A 171 10.85 3.78 -14.09
C ALA A 171 10.45 4.91 -15.06
N TRP A 172 10.35 6.15 -14.57
CA TRP A 172 10.01 7.31 -15.40
C TRP A 172 11.15 7.78 -16.30
N PHE A 173 12.36 7.86 -15.75
CA PHE A 173 13.54 8.37 -16.45
C PHE A 173 14.39 7.28 -17.11
N GLY A 174 14.11 6.01 -16.83
CA GLY A 174 14.92 4.88 -17.32
C GLY A 174 15.04 4.79 -18.83
N GLN A 175 14.04 5.29 -19.56
CA GLN A 175 14.06 5.39 -21.03
C GLN A 175 15.16 6.35 -21.56
N TYR A 176 15.64 7.28 -20.74
CA TYR A 176 16.68 8.23 -21.12
C TYR A 176 18.11 7.76 -20.79
N ILE A 177 18.25 6.63 -20.10
CA ILE A 177 19.56 6.08 -19.70
C ILE A 177 20.04 5.13 -20.81
N PRO A 178 21.05 5.55 -21.62
CA PRO A 178 21.59 4.68 -22.67
C PRO A 178 22.31 3.48 -22.05
N GLY A 179 21.92 2.28 -22.45
CA GLY A 179 22.64 1.03 -22.13
C GLY A 179 21.86 0.00 -21.30
N LEU A 180 20.90 0.37 -20.47
CA LEU A 180 20.13 -0.58 -19.66
C LEU A 180 18.70 -0.80 -20.18
N SER A 181 18.14 0.15 -20.90
CA SER A 181 16.75 0.13 -21.38
C SER A 181 16.61 -0.48 -22.79
N LEU A 182 17.68 -0.61 -23.55
CA LEU A 182 17.62 -1.00 -24.98
C LEU A 182 17.48 -2.51 -25.22
N ILE A 183 17.56 -3.36 -24.20
CA ILE A 183 17.49 -4.82 -24.37
C ILE A 183 16.05 -5.28 -24.70
N HIS A 184 15.01 -4.49 -24.37
CA HIS A 184 13.62 -4.84 -24.64
C HIS A 184 12.94 -4.09 -25.82
N ILE A 185 13.60 -3.11 -26.43
CA ILE A 185 13.00 -2.26 -27.48
C ILE A 185 13.63 -2.51 -28.86
N SER A 186 14.71 -3.24 -28.97
CA SER A 186 15.47 -3.39 -30.22
C SER A 186 15.22 -4.72 -30.96
N GLU A 187 14.01 -5.23 -30.99
CA GLU A 187 13.61 -6.13 -32.07
C GLU A 187 12.75 -5.38 -33.07
N PRO A 188 13.32 -4.86 -34.17
CA PRO A 188 12.50 -4.52 -35.31
C PRO A 188 11.99 -5.84 -35.91
N THR A 189 10.71 -6.12 -35.66
CA THR A 189 10.00 -7.11 -36.48
C THR A 189 10.15 -6.71 -37.95
N ARG A 190 11.03 -7.42 -38.65
CA ARG A 190 11.00 -7.51 -40.10
C ARG A 190 9.90 -8.47 -40.53
#